data_aac09cf701451038d5f8a1c97be008e5
#
_entry.id   aac09cf701451038d5f8a1c97be008e5
#
_cell.length_a   1.000
_cell.length_b   1.000
_cell.length_c   1.000
_cell.angle_alpha   90.00
_cell.angle_beta   90.00
_cell.angle_gamma   90.00
#
_symmetry.space_group_name_H-M   'P 1'
#
loop_
_entity.id
_entity.type
_entity.pdbx_description
1 polymer ?
#
loop_
_entity_poly.entity_id
_entity_poly.type
_entity_poly.pdbx_seq_one_letter_code
_entity_poly.pdbx_strand_id
1 'polypeptide(L)'
;RRVSSDLAYHPPGQSFHPGPDCNSLCHCQEGGLVSCESSSCGPHEACQPSGGSLGCVDVGSTTCQASGDPHYTTFDGHRFDFMGPCVYVLAQTCGTRPGLHRFAVLQENVAWGNGRVSVTRVITVQVANFTLRLEQRQWKVTVRADGEQGARGLWELGWRWEGSQRLGWDG
;
A
#
# COMPACT_ATOMS: atom_id res chain seq x y z
N ARG A 1 17.63 30.60 3.35
CA ARG A 1 18.43 29.78 4.28
C ARG A 1 17.52 29.32 5.40
N ARG A 2 16.94 28.14 5.35
CA ARG A 2 16.35 27.51 6.53
C ARG A 2 17.46 26.73 7.22
N VAL A 3 17.84 27.20 8.38
CA VAL A 3 18.73 26.48 9.28
C VAL A 3 17.93 25.24 9.73
N SER A 4 18.48 24.05 9.47
CA SER A 4 17.97 22.79 9.99
C SER A 4 17.99 22.87 11.53
N SER A 5 16.89 22.40 12.17
CA SER A 5 16.73 22.44 13.63
C SER A 5 17.59 21.42 14.38
N ASP A 6 18.36 20.60 13.67
CA ASP A 6 19.24 19.60 14.27
C ASP A 6 20.66 20.16 14.38
N LEU A 7 20.98 20.65 15.58
CA LEU A 7 22.36 21.01 15.98
C LEU A 7 23.25 19.78 16.22
N ALA A 8 22.98 18.66 15.52
CA ALA A 8 23.79 17.46 15.65
C ALA A 8 25.14 17.65 14.95
N TYR A 9 26.21 17.32 15.65
CA TYR A 9 27.55 17.28 15.06
C TYR A 9 27.73 15.99 14.24
N HIS A 10 28.07 16.15 12.97
CA HIS A 10 28.38 15.04 12.07
C HIS A 10 29.90 15.08 11.77
N PRO A 11 30.66 14.07 12.19
CA PRO A 11 32.10 14.02 11.92
C PRO A 11 32.37 13.83 10.40
N PRO A 12 33.59 14.23 9.93
CA PRO A 12 33.99 13.98 8.57
C PRO A 12 33.89 12.49 8.19
N GLY A 13 33.40 12.22 7.00
CA GLY A 13 33.12 10.87 6.49
C GLY A 13 31.73 10.32 6.86
N GLN A 14 30.97 11.00 7.70
CA GLN A 14 29.60 10.58 8.04
C GLN A 14 28.58 11.12 7.03
N SER A 15 27.58 10.28 6.75
CA SER A 15 26.39 10.66 5.98
C SER A 15 25.20 10.84 6.91
N PHE A 16 24.32 11.79 6.56
CA PHE A 16 23.11 12.05 7.34
C PHE A 16 21.98 12.60 6.46
N HIS A 17 20.75 12.45 6.91
CA HIS A 17 19.58 13.05 6.28
C HIS A 17 19.18 14.33 7.03
N PRO A 18 19.19 15.51 6.38
CA PRO A 18 18.92 16.79 7.04
C PRO A 18 17.43 17.07 7.26
N GLY A 19 16.54 16.27 6.68
CA GLY A 19 15.10 16.47 6.72
C GLY A 19 14.34 15.21 7.14
N PRO A 20 13.10 15.38 7.66
CA PRO A 20 12.30 14.30 8.22
C PRO A 20 11.78 13.29 7.17
N ASP A 21 11.94 13.58 5.92
CA ASP A 21 11.45 12.80 4.76
C ASP A 21 12.55 12.06 4.02
N CYS A 22 13.83 12.17 4.49
CA CYS A 22 15.01 11.54 3.88
C CYS A 22 15.18 11.82 2.36
N ASN A 23 14.65 12.95 1.87
CA ASN A 23 14.72 13.33 0.44
C ASN A 23 16.10 13.82 0.01
N SER A 24 17.01 13.98 0.95
CA SER A 24 18.40 14.36 0.71
C SER A 24 19.32 13.54 1.60
N LEU A 25 20.42 13.07 1.04
CA LEU A 25 21.53 12.46 1.76
C LEU A 25 22.72 13.39 1.70
N CYS A 26 23.22 13.81 2.83
CA CYS A 26 24.35 14.72 2.95
C CYS A 26 25.58 13.98 3.47
N HIS A 27 26.74 14.31 2.93
CA HIS A 27 28.03 13.77 3.31
C HIS A 27 28.91 14.89 3.88
N CYS A 28 29.43 14.68 5.09
CA CYS A 28 30.44 15.53 5.68
C CYS A 28 31.82 15.20 5.11
N GLN A 29 32.47 16.16 4.47
CA GLN A 29 33.81 16.00 3.95
C GLN A 29 34.87 16.61 4.91
N GLU A 30 36.13 16.25 4.71
CA GLU A 30 37.23 16.90 5.42
C GLU A 30 37.24 18.41 5.13
N GLY A 31 37.55 19.21 6.13
CA GLY A 31 37.51 20.68 6.01
C GLY A 31 36.13 21.30 6.27
N GLY A 32 35.13 20.52 6.72
CA GLY A 32 33.81 21.02 7.10
C GLY A 32 32.88 21.32 5.92
N LEU A 33 33.20 20.85 4.74
CA LEU A 33 32.31 20.93 3.58
C LEU A 33 31.22 19.87 3.67
N VAL A 34 29.99 20.25 3.29
CA VAL A 34 28.85 19.32 3.23
C VAL A 34 28.35 19.29 1.79
N SER A 35 28.33 18.12 1.19
CA SER A 35 27.71 17.89 -0.11
C SER A 35 26.42 17.06 0.08
N CYS A 36 25.34 17.48 -0.58
CA CYS A 36 24.05 16.79 -0.49
C CYS A 36 23.59 16.38 -1.88
N GLU A 37 23.01 15.19 -1.97
CA GLU A 37 22.38 14.64 -3.16
C GLU A 37 20.93 14.28 -2.89
N SER A 38 20.13 14.19 -3.95
CA SER A 38 18.75 13.73 -3.84
C SER A 38 18.74 12.26 -3.44
N SER A 39 17.91 11.92 -2.47
CA SER A 39 17.74 10.58 -1.96
C SER A 39 16.25 10.27 -1.80
N SER A 40 15.91 9.02 -1.60
CA SER A 40 14.58 8.55 -1.19
C SER A 40 14.73 7.21 -0.53
N CYS A 41 13.87 6.94 0.45
CA CYS A 41 13.78 5.61 1.03
C CYS A 41 13.20 4.61 0.01
N GLY A 42 13.60 3.36 0.14
CA GLY A 42 13.10 2.26 -0.67
C GLY A 42 11.59 2.00 -0.43
N PRO A 43 10.97 1.13 -1.26
CA PRO A 43 9.52 0.89 -1.21
C PRO A 43 9.04 0.28 0.11
N HIS A 44 9.92 -0.37 0.88
CA HIS A 44 9.62 -0.97 2.18
C HIS A 44 10.30 -0.24 3.34
N GLU A 45 10.79 0.97 3.10
CA GLU A 45 11.50 1.77 4.08
C GLU A 45 10.73 3.05 4.40
N ALA A 46 10.84 3.52 5.63
CA ALA A 46 10.37 4.84 6.05
C ALA A 46 11.51 5.63 6.69
N CYS A 47 11.48 6.94 6.47
CA CYS A 47 12.39 7.85 7.15
C CYS A 47 12.04 7.93 8.62
N GLN A 48 12.86 7.34 9.49
CA GLN A 48 12.66 7.26 10.92
C GLN A 48 13.95 7.50 11.70
N PRO A 49 13.88 7.98 12.95
CA PRO A 49 15.02 8.04 13.84
C PRO A 49 15.58 6.63 14.10
N SER A 50 16.85 6.43 13.82
CA SER A 50 17.58 5.19 14.08
C SER A 50 19.00 5.51 14.51
N GLY A 51 19.41 5.01 15.67
CA GLY A 51 20.78 5.25 16.18
C GLY A 51 21.14 6.71 16.44
N GLY A 52 20.15 7.58 16.71
CA GLY A 52 20.36 9.01 16.98
C GLY A 52 20.41 9.91 15.74
N SER A 53 20.19 9.38 14.56
CA SER A 53 20.07 10.12 13.29
C SER A 53 18.83 9.66 12.51
N LEU A 54 18.38 10.49 11.55
CA LEU A 54 17.36 10.06 10.61
C LEU A 54 17.96 9.13 9.55
N GLY A 55 17.24 8.07 9.22
CA GLY A 55 17.64 7.11 8.20
C GLY A 55 16.44 6.38 7.61
N CYS A 56 16.66 5.76 6.46
CA CYS A 56 15.69 4.85 5.88
C CYS A 56 15.73 3.52 6.66
N VAL A 57 14.66 3.25 7.36
CA VAL A 57 14.49 2.04 8.18
C VAL A 57 13.44 1.16 7.52
N ASP A 58 13.75 -0.12 7.37
CA ASP A 58 12.81 -1.12 6.87
C ASP A 58 11.61 -1.17 7.83
N VAL A 59 10.44 -0.79 7.34
CA VAL A 59 9.16 -0.85 8.08
C VAL A 59 8.41 -2.15 7.81
N GLY A 60 9.00 -3.01 6.99
CA GLY A 60 8.39 -4.27 6.57
C GLY A 60 7.15 -4.07 5.71
N SER A 61 6.48 -5.16 5.43
CA SER A 61 5.14 -5.19 4.85
C SER A 61 4.16 -5.71 5.88
N THR A 62 2.96 -5.16 5.88
CA THR A 62 1.85 -5.69 6.67
C THR A 62 0.70 -6.04 5.76
N THR A 63 -0.11 -7.01 6.16
CA THR A 63 -1.18 -7.55 5.33
C THR A 63 -2.51 -7.40 6.05
N CYS A 64 -3.48 -6.80 5.39
CA CYS A 64 -4.88 -6.94 5.77
C CYS A 64 -5.52 -8.07 4.93
N GLN A 65 -6.49 -8.75 5.49
CA GLN A 65 -7.12 -9.90 4.85
C GLN A 65 -8.64 -9.86 5.05
N ALA A 66 -9.35 -10.24 3.99
CA ALA A 66 -10.77 -10.59 4.05
C ALA A 66 -10.93 -12.01 3.53
N SER A 67 -11.61 -12.88 4.26
CA SER A 67 -11.78 -14.29 3.88
C SER A 67 -13.11 -14.85 4.39
N GLY A 68 -13.63 -15.83 3.70
CA GLY A 68 -14.84 -16.56 4.10
C GLY A 68 -16.11 -15.73 4.04
N ASP A 69 -16.95 -15.88 5.01
CA ASP A 69 -18.22 -15.18 5.30
C ASP A 69 -17.95 -13.88 6.06
N PRO A 70 -17.66 -12.72 5.47
CA PRO A 70 -16.27 -12.29 5.44
C PRO A 70 -15.69 -12.05 6.84
N HIS A 71 -14.63 -12.79 7.14
CA HIS A 71 -13.75 -12.58 8.29
C HIS A 71 -12.65 -11.64 7.91
N TYR A 72 -12.39 -10.61 8.72
CA TYR A 72 -11.40 -9.58 8.43
C TYR A 72 -10.23 -9.65 9.41
N THR A 73 -9.03 -9.35 8.89
CA THR A 73 -7.86 -9.06 9.70
C THR A 73 -7.28 -7.72 9.23
N THR A 74 -7.15 -6.76 10.12
CA THR A 74 -6.59 -5.44 9.82
C THR A 74 -5.07 -5.46 9.72
N PHE A 75 -4.46 -4.37 9.25
CA PHE A 75 -3.00 -4.25 9.15
C PHE A 75 -2.28 -4.36 10.50
N ASP A 76 -2.95 -4.02 11.61
CA ASP A 76 -2.44 -4.17 12.98
C ASP A 76 -2.81 -5.51 13.63
N GLY A 77 -3.38 -6.45 12.84
CA GLY A 77 -3.68 -7.81 13.26
C GLY A 77 -5.00 -8.00 14.01
N HIS A 78 -5.82 -6.95 14.14
CA HIS A 78 -7.14 -7.09 14.74
C HIS A 78 -8.07 -7.92 13.86
N ARG A 79 -8.79 -8.89 14.45
CA ARG A 79 -9.72 -9.78 13.75
C ARG A 79 -11.16 -9.46 14.14
N PHE A 80 -12.04 -9.40 13.15
CA PHE A 80 -13.45 -9.18 13.34
C PHE A 80 -14.26 -9.77 12.18
N ASP A 81 -15.56 -10.02 12.45
CA ASP A 81 -16.52 -10.51 11.47
C ASP A 81 -17.50 -9.40 11.12
N PHE A 82 -17.81 -9.25 9.84
CA PHE A 82 -18.74 -8.23 9.41
C PHE A 82 -19.52 -8.68 8.17
N MET A 83 -20.83 -8.87 8.32
CA MET A 83 -21.71 -9.47 7.31
C MET A 83 -22.57 -8.45 6.54
N GLY A 84 -22.14 -7.20 6.43
CA GLY A 84 -22.88 -6.16 5.72
C GLY A 84 -22.93 -6.39 4.20
N PRO A 85 -24.10 -6.31 3.54
CA PRO A 85 -24.26 -6.51 2.10
C PRO A 85 -24.17 -5.19 1.31
N CYS A 86 -23.06 -4.48 1.43
CA CYS A 86 -22.80 -3.20 0.74
C CYS A 86 -21.38 -3.15 0.16
N VAL A 87 -20.98 -1.97 -0.33
CA VAL A 87 -19.61 -1.70 -0.75
C VAL A 87 -18.84 -1.07 0.41
N TYR A 88 -17.71 -1.64 0.74
CA TYR A 88 -16.85 -1.23 1.84
C TYR A 88 -15.44 -0.93 1.36
N VAL A 89 -14.76 0.00 2.01
CA VAL A 89 -13.34 0.24 1.80
C VAL A 89 -12.55 -0.80 2.60
N LEU A 90 -11.87 -1.70 1.91
CA LEU A 90 -10.99 -2.69 2.55
C LEU A 90 -9.64 -2.07 2.92
N ALA A 91 -9.07 -1.27 2.03
CA ALA A 91 -7.82 -0.55 2.25
C ALA A 91 -7.78 0.72 1.39
N GLN A 92 -7.15 1.77 1.87
CA GLN A 92 -6.91 2.98 1.09
C GLN A 92 -5.72 3.75 1.64
N THR A 93 -5.16 4.62 0.79
CA THR A 93 -4.16 5.60 1.24
C THR A 93 -4.76 6.58 2.24
N CYS A 94 -4.05 6.79 3.36
CA CYS A 94 -4.37 7.83 4.34
C CYS A 94 -3.52 9.06 4.06
N GLY A 95 -4.16 10.21 3.83
CA GLY A 95 -3.49 11.48 3.59
C GLY A 95 -2.90 11.63 2.19
N THR A 96 -2.14 12.70 2.00
CA THR A 96 -1.43 13.02 0.76
C THR A 96 0.04 13.19 1.07
N ARG A 97 0.88 12.27 0.60
CA ARG A 97 2.34 12.43 0.62
C ARG A 97 2.82 12.63 -0.81
N PRO A 98 3.75 13.60 -1.06
CA PRO A 98 4.37 13.74 -2.35
C PRO A 98 5.05 12.41 -2.77
N GLY A 99 4.84 12.00 -4.02
CA GLY A 99 5.42 10.77 -4.56
C GLY A 99 4.64 9.48 -4.26
N LEU A 100 3.62 9.51 -3.38
CA LEU A 100 2.78 8.34 -3.13
C LEU A 100 1.52 8.41 -3.99
N HIS A 101 1.33 7.43 -4.85
CA HIS A 101 0.08 7.28 -5.60
C HIS A 101 -1.07 6.90 -4.66
N ARG A 102 -2.19 7.60 -4.81
CA ARG A 102 -3.40 7.23 -4.09
C ARG A 102 -3.93 5.90 -4.61
N PHE A 103 -4.35 5.06 -3.70
CA PHE A 103 -5.07 3.84 -4.03
C PHE A 103 -6.26 3.65 -3.09
N ALA A 104 -7.25 2.90 -3.57
CA ALA A 104 -8.33 2.38 -2.76
C ALA A 104 -8.68 0.96 -3.23
N VAL A 105 -8.93 0.09 -2.29
CA VAL A 105 -9.45 -1.26 -2.52
C VAL A 105 -10.84 -1.30 -1.93
N LEU A 106 -11.84 -1.51 -2.79
CA LEU A 106 -13.24 -1.58 -2.44
C LEU A 106 -13.72 -3.03 -2.55
N GLN A 107 -14.45 -3.49 -1.57
CA GLN A 107 -15.07 -4.81 -1.52
C GLN A 107 -16.58 -4.67 -1.55
N GLU A 108 -17.22 -5.22 -2.57
CA GLU A 108 -18.66 -5.34 -2.67
C GLU A 108 -19.12 -6.68 -2.14
N ASN A 109 -19.89 -6.67 -1.07
CA ASN A 109 -20.51 -7.83 -0.51
C ASN A 109 -22.00 -7.90 -0.88
N VAL A 110 -22.49 -9.08 -1.10
CA VAL A 110 -23.92 -9.35 -1.34
C VAL A 110 -24.45 -10.35 -0.34
N ALA A 111 -25.72 -10.20 0.04
CA ALA A 111 -26.38 -11.17 0.91
C ALA A 111 -26.39 -12.57 0.26
N TRP A 112 -26.15 -13.60 1.06
CA TRP A 112 -26.12 -14.99 0.64
C TRP A 112 -27.15 -15.82 1.38
N GLY A 113 -27.77 -16.77 0.67
CA GLY A 113 -28.75 -17.71 1.23
C GLY A 113 -29.95 -17.00 1.86
N ASN A 114 -30.15 -17.16 3.16
CA ASN A 114 -31.24 -16.54 3.92
C ASN A 114 -30.98 -15.08 4.33
N GLY A 115 -29.91 -14.48 3.84
CA GLY A 115 -29.53 -13.08 4.13
C GLY A 115 -28.82 -12.88 5.47
N ARG A 116 -28.51 -13.94 6.22
CA ARG A 116 -27.78 -13.83 7.49
C ARG A 116 -26.28 -13.66 7.33
N VAL A 117 -25.75 -14.07 6.18
CA VAL A 117 -24.35 -13.93 5.81
C VAL A 117 -24.24 -13.16 4.50
N SER A 118 -23.10 -12.58 4.24
CA SER A 118 -22.77 -11.98 2.95
C SER A 118 -21.55 -12.66 2.36
N VAL A 119 -21.37 -12.50 1.06
CA VAL A 119 -20.17 -12.99 0.36
C VAL A 119 -19.61 -11.89 -0.52
N THR A 120 -18.32 -11.88 -0.69
CA THR A 120 -17.66 -10.94 -1.61
C THR A 120 -18.02 -11.26 -3.05
N ARG A 121 -18.55 -10.28 -3.76
CA ARG A 121 -18.95 -10.38 -5.16
C ARG A 121 -17.99 -9.70 -6.11
N VAL A 122 -17.51 -8.52 -5.71
CA VAL A 122 -16.63 -7.69 -6.53
C VAL A 122 -15.54 -7.09 -5.66
N ILE A 123 -14.32 -7.08 -6.17
CA ILE A 123 -13.22 -6.26 -5.67
C ILE A 123 -12.90 -5.21 -6.71
N THR A 124 -12.84 -3.95 -6.30
CA THR A 124 -12.44 -2.83 -7.15
C THR A 124 -11.16 -2.23 -6.58
N VAL A 125 -10.09 -2.21 -7.37
CA VAL A 125 -8.82 -1.58 -7.02
C VAL A 125 -8.67 -0.32 -7.87
N GLN A 126 -8.53 0.81 -7.21
CA GLN A 126 -8.27 2.10 -7.84
C GLN A 126 -6.85 2.52 -7.50
N VAL A 127 -6.03 2.78 -8.52
CA VAL A 127 -4.64 3.26 -8.36
C VAL A 127 -4.38 4.33 -9.40
N ALA A 128 -4.00 5.51 -8.96
CA ALA A 128 -3.85 6.69 -9.83
C ALA A 128 -5.09 6.88 -10.71
N ASN A 129 -4.95 6.75 -12.03
CA ASN A 129 -6.04 6.90 -13.02
C ASN A 129 -6.57 5.54 -13.51
N PHE A 130 -6.16 4.43 -12.87
CA PHE A 130 -6.58 3.09 -13.27
C PHE A 130 -7.61 2.52 -12.30
N THR A 131 -8.62 1.86 -12.85
CA THR A 131 -9.58 1.07 -12.08
C THR A 131 -9.54 -0.37 -12.54
N LEU A 132 -9.23 -1.26 -11.63
CA LEU A 132 -9.23 -2.69 -11.84
C LEU A 132 -10.45 -3.28 -11.13
N ARG A 133 -11.30 -4.01 -11.84
CA ARG A 133 -12.49 -4.66 -11.27
C ARG A 133 -12.39 -6.16 -11.44
N LEU A 134 -12.39 -6.87 -10.30
CA LEU A 134 -12.43 -8.32 -10.24
C LEU A 134 -13.86 -8.72 -9.83
N GLU A 135 -14.54 -9.41 -10.71
CA GLU A 135 -15.94 -9.78 -10.50
C GLU A 135 -16.10 -11.30 -10.63
N GLN A 136 -16.67 -11.92 -9.63
CA GLN A 136 -16.98 -13.33 -9.66
C GLN A 136 -18.27 -13.57 -10.45
N ARG A 137 -18.13 -14.09 -11.66
CA ARG A 137 -19.25 -14.54 -12.50
C ARG A 137 -19.05 -15.99 -12.87
N GLN A 138 -20.01 -16.84 -12.54
CA GLN A 138 -20.05 -18.26 -12.97
C GLN A 138 -18.70 -18.98 -12.83
N TRP A 139 -18.03 -18.84 -11.67
CA TRP A 139 -16.71 -19.43 -11.38
C TRP A 139 -15.54 -18.86 -12.23
N LYS A 140 -15.77 -17.75 -12.89
CA LYS A 140 -14.73 -17.01 -13.62
C LYS A 140 -14.51 -15.66 -12.97
N VAL A 141 -13.26 -15.27 -12.82
CA VAL A 141 -12.88 -13.93 -12.40
C VAL A 141 -12.60 -13.11 -13.66
N THR A 142 -13.37 -12.05 -13.85
CA THR A 142 -13.18 -11.12 -14.97
C THR A 142 -12.46 -9.88 -14.45
N VAL A 143 -11.33 -9.54 -15.04
CA VAL A 143 -10.56 -8.35 -14.74
C VAL A 143 -10.86 -7.30 -15.80
N ARG A 144 -11.27 -6.11 -15.38
CA ARG A 144 -11.44 -4.94 -16.26
C ARG A 144 -10.52 -3.84 -15.79
N ALA A 145 -9.70 -3.31 -16.68
CA ALA A 145 -8.89 -2.14 -16.44
C ALA A 145 -9.43 -1.00 -17.30
N ASP A 146 -9.92 0.06 -16.66
CA ASP A 146 -10.37 1.28 -17.31
C ASP A 146 -9.33 2.36 -17.06
N GLY A 147 -8.66 2.84 -18.11
CA GLY A 147 -7.68 3.93 -18.06
C GLY A 147 -8.05 5.07 -19.01
N GLU A 148 -7.52 6.25 -18.77
CA GLU A 148 -7.80 7.47 -19.56
C GLU A 148 -7.42 7.38 -21.04
N GLN A 149 -6.65 6.38 -21.46
CA GLN A 149 -6.25 6.18 -22.85
C GLN A 149 -6.95 5.02 -23.57
N GLY A 150 -8.19 4.71 -23.19
CA GLY A 150 -9.06 3.86 -24.00
C GLY A 150 -8.66 2.39 -24.12
N ALA A 151 -7.71 1.90 -23.35
CA ALA A 151 -7.37 0.48 -23.30
C ALA A 151 -8.39 -0.28 -22.46
N ARG A 152 -9.52 -0.62 -23.05
CA ARG A 152 -10.45 -1.61 -22.50
C ARG A 152 -9.89 -3.01 -22.80
N GLY A 153 -9.04 -3.49 -21.91
CA GLY A 153 -8.57 -4.87 -21.95
C GLY A 153 -9.50 -5.75 -21.12
N LEU A 154 -10.14 -6.72 -21.73
CA LEU A 154 -10.80 -7.81 -21.02
C LEU A 154 -9.77 -8.95 -20.90
N TRP A 155 -9.25 -9.19 -19.70
CA TRP A 155 -8.35 -10.30 -19.44
C TRP A 155 -9.14 -11.38 -18.69
N GLU A 156 -9.38 -12.51 -19.32
CA GLU A 156 -9.87 -13.71 -18.63
C GLU A 156 -8.66 -14.42 -18.00
N LEU A 157 -8.47 -14.23 -16.71
CA LEU A 157 -7.56 -15.05 -15.93
C LEU A 157 -8.34 -16.27 -15.45
N GLY A 158 -7.97 -17.44 -15.91
CA GLY A 158 -8.54 -18.72 -15.47
C GLY A 158 -8.06 -19.05 -14.07
N TRP A 159 -8.81 -18.61 -13.06
CA TRP A 159 -8.59 -19.00 -11.67
C TRP A 159 -9.45 -20.21 -11.36
N ARG A 160 -8.81 -21.27 -10.88
CA ARG A 160 -9.50 -22.42 -10.33
C ARG A 160 -9.82 -22.14 -8.87
N TRP A 161 -11.10 -22.04 -8.54
CA TRP A 161 -11.57 -21.93 -7.17
C TRP A 161 -11.49 -23.31 -6.50
N GLU A 162 -10.55 -23.49 -5.61
CA GLU A 162 -10.57 -24.55 -4.62
C GLU A 162 -11.03 -23.93 -3.30
N GLY A 163 -12.15 -24.41 -2.77
CA GLY A 163 -12.99 -23.93 -1.68
C GLY A 163 -12.36 -23.44 -0.37
N SER A 164 -11.15 -22.90 -0.41
CA SER A 164 -10.48 -22.21 0.69
C SER A 164 -9.82 -20.94 0.13
N GLN A 165 -10.33 -19.80 0.59
CA GLN A 165 -10.05 -18.47 0.01
C GLN A 165 -8.64 -18.00 0.36
N ARG A 166 -7.67 -18.28 -0.48
CA ARG A 166 -6.40 -17.55 -0.53
C ARG A 166 -6.27 -16.90 -1.90
N LEU A 167 -6.27 -15.58 -1.93
CA LEU A 167 -5.73 -14.83 -3.06
C LEU A 167 -4.21 -14.87 -2.92
N GLY A 168 -3.57 -15.85 -3.56
CA GLY A 168 -2.13 -15.91 -3.74
C GLY A 168 -1.80 -15.43 -5.14
N TRP A 169 -0.88 -14.49 -5.25
CA TRP A 169 -0.22 -14.15 -6.50
C TRP A 169 1.00 -15.07 -6.62
N ASP A 170 0.95 -16.03 -7.52
CA ASP A 170 2.16 -16.67 -8.03
C ASP A 170 2.51 -15.96 -9.34
N GLY A 171 3.67 -15.21 -9.29
CA GLY A 171 4.25 -14.46 -10.39
C GLY A 171 4.98 -15.32 -11.39
#